data_104923e70755acd25040d0796622709e
#
_entry.id   104923e70755acd25040d0796622709e
#
_cell.length_a   1.000
_cell.length_b   1.000
_cell.length_c   1.000
_cell.angle_alpha   90.00
_cell.angle_beta   90.00
_cell.angle_gamma   90.00
#
_symmetry.space_group_name_H-M   'P 1'
#
loop_
_entity.id
_entity.type
_entity.pdbx_description
1 polymer ?
#
loop_
_entity_poly.entity_id
_entity_poly.type
_entity_poly.pdbx_seq_one_letter_code
_entity_poly.pdbx_strand_id
1 'polypeptide(L)'
;KVKKCKGRLANLVEKMDEEGKPQGHVGIGHTRWATHGEPSDINSHPHGNKRVTIVHNGIIENYKKLKDFLVGEGYSFASETDTEVAAKLLDYYYDGDPMKTIAKVLSEIKGSYALGIMFRDFPDEIFAVRKDSPLIVGVGEHENFIASDVPAIIHYTRDYYLLDQNEIAVIKKDSVKIYDVHGNEIHKELNTADWDVDAAEKGGYAHFMLKEIHEQPDSVK
;
A
#
# COMPACT_ATOMS: atom_id res chain seq x y z
N LYS A 1 3.20 -7.51 14.20
CA LYS A 1 3.60 -8.88 13.80
C LYS A 1 3.44 -9.01 12.30
N VAL A 2 4.40 -9.62 11.59
CA VAL A 2 4.38 -9.85 10.13
C VAL A 2 4.21 -11.33 9.86
N LYS A 3 3.37 -11.67 8.88
CA LYS A 3 3.21 -13.00 8.29
C LYS A 3 3.37 -12.91 6.79
N LYS A 4 4.14 -13.80 6.21
CA LYS A 4 4.39 -13.90 4.77
C LYS A 4 4.28 -15.34 4.33
N CYS A 5 3.81 -15.57 3.12
CA CYS A 5 3.76 -16.89 2.51
C CYS A 5 3.80 -16.78 1.00
N LYS A 6 4.68 -17.55 0.37
CA LYS A 6 4.69 -17.75 -1.08
C LYS A 6 3.47 -18.56 -1.51
N GLY A 7 2.88 -18.22 -2.64
CA GLY A 7 1.81 -18.98 -3.25
C GLY A 7 0.46 -18.27 -3.18
N ARG A 8 -0.62 -19.03 -3.10
CA ARG A 8 -1.99 -18.51 -3.05
C ARG A 8 -2.30 -17.92 -1.67
N LEU A 9 -3.27 -17.00 -1.62
CA LEU A 9 -3.73 -16.41 -0.37
C LEU A 9 -4.19 -17.47 0.66
N ALA A 10 -4.77 -18.58 0.19
CA ALA A 10 -5.13 -19.71 1.05
C ALA A 10 -3.95 -20.23 1.89
N ASN A 11 -2.76 -20.32 1.30
CA ASN A 11 -1.55 -20.76 2.02
C ASN A 11 -1.18 -19.81 3.17
N LEU A 12 -1.39 -18.50 2.98
CA LEU A 12 -1.17 -17.52 4.04
C LEU A 12 -2.21 -17.67 5.14
N VAL A 13 -3.47 -17.93 4.79
CA VAL A 13 -4.56 -18.18 5.74
C VAL A 13 -4.24 -19.41 6.60
N GLU A 14 -3.88 -20.54 5.98
CA GLU A 14 -3.48 -21.77 6.66
C GLU A 14 -2.30 -21.50 7.64
N LYS A 15 -1.25 -20.85 7.15
CA LYS A 15 -0.10 -20.44 7.99
C LYS A 15 -0.50 -19.56 9.18
N MET A 16 -1.47 -18.66 8.99
CA MET A 16 -1.97 -17.81 10.08
C MET A 16 -2.83 -18.59 11.08
N ASP A 17 -3.57 -19.59 10.62
CA ASP A 17 -4.37 -20.43 11.51
C ASP A 17 -3.47 -21.36 12.35
N GLU A 18 -2.36 -21.88 11.80
CA GLU A 18 -1.38 -22.71 12.50
C GLU A 18 -0.51 -21.91 13.48
N GLU A 19 0.04 -20.77 13.04
CA GLU A 19 1.02 -19.99 13.80
C GLU A 19 0.41 -18.84 14.64
N GLY A 20 -0.90 -18.67 14.56
CA GLY A 20 -1.67 -17.58 15.16
C GLY A 20 -1.66 -16.28 14.33
N LYS A 21 -2.85 -15.72 14.17
CA LYS A 21 -3.09 -14.46 13.46
C LYS A 21 -2.38 -13.29 14.13
N PRO A 22 -1.91 -12.29 13.37
CA PRO A 22 -1.51 -11.03 13.95
C PRO A 22 -2.66 -10.42 14.76
N GLN A 23 -2.35 -9.96 15.96
CA GLN A 23 -3.32 -9.26 16.81
C GLN A 23 -3.09 -7.76 16.65
N GLY A 24 -4.15 -6.99 16.43
CA GLY A 24 -4.08 -5.55 16.26
C GLY A 24 -5.33 -5.01 15.57
N HIS A 25 -5.49 -3.69 15.63
CA HIS A 25 -6.60 -2.96 15.02
C HIS A 25 -6.19 -2.21 13.75
N VAL A 26 -4.89 -2.13 13.49
CA VAL A 26 -4.31 -1.49 12.31
C VAL A 26 -3.39 -2.49 11.61
N GLY A 27 -3.47 -2.57 10.30
CA GLY A 27 -2.66 -3.49 9.53
C GLY A 27 -2.58 -3.11 8.05
N ILE A 28 -1.51 -3.54 7.40
CA ILE A 28 -1.33 -3.43 5.95
C ILE A 28 -1.07 -4.80 5.36
N GLY A 29 -1.57 -5.04 4.16
CA GLY A 29 -1.42 -6.30 3.46
C GLY A 29 -1.17 -6.11 1.97
N HIS A 30 -0.63 -7.14 1.32
CA HIS A 30 -0.29 -7.09 -0.10
C HIS A 30 -0.26 -8.49 -0.71
N THR A 31 -0.79 -8.65 -1.92
CA THR A 31 -0.82 -9.94 -2.64
C THR A 31 0.34 -10.10 -3.63
N ARG A 32 1.16 -9.10 -3.78
CA ARG A 32 2.35 -9.00 -4.63
C ARG A 32 2.15 -9.41 -6.09
N TRP A 33 2.43 -8.49 -7.00
CA TRP A 33 2.75 -8.76 -8.39
C TRP A 33 4.28 -8.67 -8.56
N ALA A 34 4.95 -9.80 -8.81
CA ALA A 34 6.42 -9.84 -8.81
C ALA A 34 7.01 -9.06 -9.98
N THR A 35 7.71 -7.95 -9.68
CA THR A 35 8.47 -7.14 -10.64
C THR A 35 9.97 -7.27 -10.42
N HIS A 36 10.43 -7.27 -9.15
CA HIS A 36 11.82 -7.43 -8.73
C HIS A 36 11.95 -8.59 -7.75
N GLY A 37 12.88 -9.51 -8.02
CA GLY A 37 13.09 -10.73 -7.26
C GLY A 37 12.01 -11.80 -7.47
N GLU A 38 12.40 -13.06 -7.41
CA GLU A 38 11.48 -14.18 -7.58
C GLU A 38 10.40 -14.25 -6.47
N PRO A 39 9.26 -14.92 -6.73
CA PRO A 39 8.28 -15.17 -5.68
C PRO A 39 8.87 -16.01 -4.54
N SER A 40 8.99 -15.40 -3.36
CA SER A 40 9.48 -16.05 -2.13
C SER A 40 8.93 -15.32 -0.90
N ASP A 41 8.99 -15.95 0.26
CA ASP A 41 8.59 -15.31 1.53
C ASP A 41 9.45 -14.06 1.81
N ILE A 42 10.76 -14.11 1.49
CA ILE A 42 11.68 -13.00 1.70
C ILE A 42 11.32 -11.80 0.83
N ASN A 43 11.02 -12.04 -0.45
CA ASN A 43 10.66 -11.01 -1.42
C ASN A 43 9.18 -10.58 -1.33
N SER A 44 8.37 -11.23 -0.49
CA SER A 44 6.98 -10.83 -0.27
C SER A 44 6.87 -9.59 0.61
N HIS A 45 5.82 -8.78 0.38
CA HIS A 45 5.46 -7.67 1.26
C HIS A 45 4.82 -8.17 2.57
N PRO A 46 4.80 -7.35 3.62
CA PRO A 46 5.43 -6.02 3.73
C PRO A 46 6.95 -6.10 3.89
N HIS A 47 7.66 -5.02 3.56
CA HIS A 47 9.07 -4.82 3.86
C HIS A 47 9.25 -3.80 4.97
N GLY A 48 10.32 -3.94 5.75
CA GLY A 48 10.60 -3.01 6.84
C GLY A 48 11.45 -3.59 7.94
N ASN A 49 11.49 -2.88 9.04
CA ASN A 49 12.21 -3.22 10.24
C ASN A 49 11.35 -2.98 11.51
N LYS A 50 12.00 -2.78 12.65
CA LYS A 50 11.30 -2.52 13.92
C LYS A 50 10.66 -1.13 14.01
N ARG A 51 11.05 -0.15 13.17
CA ARG A 51 10.55 1.24 13.22
C ARG A 51 9.53 1.53 12.13
N VAL A 52 9.79 1.06 10.91
CA VAL A 52 8.96 1.35 9.73
C VAL A 52 8.63 0.07 8.99
N THR A 53 7.40 -0.07 8.54
CA THR A 53 6.92 -1.19 7.73
C THR A 53 6.07 -0.66 6.58
N ILE A 54 6.30 -1.16 5.36
CA ILE A 54 5.60 -0.69 4.17
C ILE A 54 5.08 -1.81 3.27
N VAL A 55 4.01 -1.49 2.54
CA VAL A 55 3.61 -2.17 1.31
C VAL A 55 3.73 -1.20 0.14
N HIS A 56 3.95 -1.70 -1.08
CA HIS A 56 4.23 -0.89 -2.25
C HIS A 56 3.67 -1.54 -3.51
N ASN A 57 2.93 -0.76 -4.29
CA ASN A 57 2.61 -1.03 -5.69
C ASN A 57 3.39 -0.05 -6.57
N GLY A 58 4.00 -0.55 -7.64
CA GLY A 58 4.78 0.25 -8.58
C GLY A 58 6.24 -0.18 -8.68
N ILE A 59 7.08 0.72 -9.16
CA ILE A 59 8.52 0.48 -9.36
C ILE A 59 9.31 1.73 -8.96
N ILE A 60 10.27 1.56 -8.06
CA ILE A 60 11.24 2.60 -7.72
C ILE A 60 12.46 2.45 -8.63
N GLU A 61 12.48 3.21 -9.72
CA GLU A 61 13.46 3.08 -10.79
C GLU A 61 14.91 3.29 -10.35
N ASN A 62 15.13 4.20 -9.41
CA ASN A 62 16.46 4.53 -8.92
C ASN A 62 16.89 3.71 -7.69
N TYR A 63 16.21 2.58 -7.41
CA TYR A 63 16.45 1.77 -6.20
C TYR A 63 17.90 1.30 -6.07
N LYS A 64 18.59 0.99 -7.16
CA LYS A 64 20.01 0.56 -7.12
C LYS A 64 20.92 1.62 -6.51
N LYS A 65 20.78 2.87 -6.99
CA LYS A 65 21.54 4.01 -6.45
C LYS A 65 21.25 4.25 -4.96
N LEU A 66 19.98 4.15 -4.57
CA LEU A 66 19.57 4.32 -3.18
C LEU A 66 20.07 3.15 -2.31
N LYS A 67 20.08 1.93 -2.85
CA LYS A 67 20.63 0.76 -2.18
C LYS A 67 22.13 0.92 -1.92
N ASP A 68 22.90 1.36 -2.93
CA ASP A 68 24.36 1.57 -2.80
C ASP A 68 24.65 2.64 -1.73
N PHE A 69 23.89 3.73 -1.72
CA PHE A 69 23.96 4.75 -0.68
C PHE A 69 23.70 4.15 0.72
N LEU A 70 22.60 3.42 0.90
CA LEU A 70 22.24 2.82 2.18
C LEU A 70 23.24 1.75 2.64
N VAL A 71 23.83 1.00 1.73
CA VAL A 71 24.94 0.07 2.05
C VAL A 71 26.15 0.84 2.58
N GLY A 72 26.47 2.00 2.00
CA GLY A 72 27.51 2.90 2.49
C GLY A 72 27.22 3.43 3.90
N GLU A 73 25.94 3.61 4.25
CA GLU A 73 25.46 4.00 5.59
C GLU A 73 25.30 2.80 6.55
N GLY A 74 25.73 1.59 6.15
CA GLY A 74 25.75 0.41 7.00
C GLY A 74 24.47 -0.45 6.98
N TYR A 75 23.55 -0.19 6.06
CA TYR A 75 22.35 -1.02 5.90
C TYR A 75 22.66 -2.32 5.13
N SER A 76 22.11 -3.42 5.60
CA SER A 76 22.10 -4.72 4.90
C SER A 76 20.72 -5.00 4.31
N PHE A 77 20.63 -5.77 3.25
CA PHE A 77 19.40 -6.10 2.54
C PHE A 77 19.20 -7.61 2.54
N ALA A 78 17.97 -8.04 2.85
CA ALA A 78 17.59 -9.45 2.84
C ALA A 78 16.89 -9.84 1.53
N SER A 79 16.17 -8.91 0.90
CA SER A 79 15.41 -9.16 -0.32
C SER A 79 16.05 -8.51 -1.55
N GLU A 80 15.53 -8.90 -2.70
CA GLU A 80 15.92 -8.33 -4.01
C GLU A 80 14.99 -7.20 -4.45
N THR A 81 14.03 -6.80 -3.60
CA THR A 81 12.97 -5.87 -3.96
C THR A 81 13.41 -4.41 -3.80
N ASP A 82 12.93 -3.58 -4.70
CA ASP A 82 13.01 -2.12 -4.61
C ASP A 82 12.25 -1.58 -3.39
N THR A 83 11.20 -2.29 -2.98
CA THR A 83 10.41 -1.94 -1.79
C THR A 83 11.20 -2.01 -0.50
N GLU A 84 12.12 -2.98 -0.33
CA GLU A 84 12.99 -3.02 0.84
C GLU A 84 13.91 -1.80 0.88
N VAL A 85 14.33 -1.30 -0.29
CA VAL A 85 15.15 -0.08 -0.38
C VAL A 85 14.35 1.13 0.11
N ALA A 86 13.09 1.28 -0.32
CA ALA A 86 12.22 2.36 0.16
C ALA A 86 11.96 2.27 1.67
N ALA A 87 11.73 1.06 2.19
CA ALA A 87 11.52 0.85 3.61
C ALA A 87 12.74 1.27 4.46
N LYS A 88 13.94 0.92 3.98
CA LYS A 88 15.18 1.31 4.65
C LYS A 88 15.53 2.78 4.49
N LEU A 89 15.14 3.40 3.38
CA LEU A 89 15.29 4.84 3.19
C LEU A 89 14.37 5.62 4.14
N LEU A 90 13.13 5.16 4.34
CA LEU A 90 12.24 5.70 5.37
C LEU A 90 12.85 5.56 6.76
N ASP A 91 13.39 4.39 7.09
CA ASP A 91 14.06 4.17 8.37
C ASP A 91 15.28 5.06 8.57
N TYR A 92 16.09 5.25 7.53
CA TYR A 92 17.29 6.09 7.57
C TYR A 92 16.96 7.56 7.89
N TYR A 93 15.91 8.11 7.26
CA TYR A 93 15.51 9.49 7.48
C TYR A 93 14.59 9.71 8.69
N TYR A 94 14.11 8.64 9.32
CA TYR A 94 13.14 8.75 10.41
C TYR A 94 13.76 9.30 11.70
N ASP A 95 13.35 10.51 12.06
CA ASP A 95 13.77 11.24 13.26
C ASP A 95 12.65 11.40 14.32
N GLY A 96 11.51 10.70 14.15
CA GLY A 96 10.33 10.79 15.01
C GLY A 96 9.15 11.53 14.37
N ASP A 97 9.35 12.13 13.19
CA ASP A 97 8.32 12.82 12.42
C ASP A 97 8.01 12.07 11.12
N PRO A 98 6.89 11.32 11.04
CA PRO A 98 6.50 10.58 9.83
C PRO A 98 6.31 11.45 8.61
N MET A 99 5.65 12.62 8.76
CA MET A 99 5.31 13.48 7.63
C MET A 99 6.56 14.03 6.97
N LYS A 100 7.48 14.55 7.77
CA LYS A 100 8.78 15.07 7.30
C LYS A 100 9.62 13.95 6.67
N THR A 101 9.62 12.76 7.28
CA THR A 101 10.31 11.59 6.77
C THR A 101 9.78 11.18 5.40
N ILE A 102 8.46 11.04 5.26
CA ILE A 102 7.83 10.69 4.00
C ILE A 102 8.15 11.74 2.94
N ALA A 103 7.94 13.03 3.21
CA ALA A 103 8.24 14.11 2.27
C ALA A 103 9.70 14.07 1.80
N LYS A 104 10.66 13.82 2.71
CA LYS A 104 12.08 13.65 2.37
C LYS A 104 12.31 12.46 1.44
N VAL A 105 11.73 11.30 1.75
CA VAL A 105 11.85 10.10 0.90
C VAL A 105 11.24 10.33 -0.48
N LEU A 106 10.08 10.98 -0.58
CA LEU A 106 9.44 11.31 -1.85
C LEU A 106 10.31 12.20 -2.75
N SER A 107 11.15 13.05 -2.15
CA SER A 107 12.11 13.87 -2.90
C SER A 107 13.29 13.08 -3.48
N GLU A 108 13.54 11.89 -2.98
CA GLU A 108 14.69 11.04 -3.35
C GLU A 108 14.31 9.92 -4.32
N ILE A 109 13.12 9.32 -4.17
CA ILE A 109 12.66 8.20 -4.99
C ILE A 109 12.15 8.67 -6.36
N LYS A 110 12.39 7.86 -7.38
CA LYS A 110 11.91 8.09 -8.76
C LYS A 110 11.13 6.88 -9.25
N GLY A 111 10.16 7.12 -10.12
CA GLY A 111 9.29 6.09 -10.69
C GLY A 111 7.85 6.22 -10.22
N SER A 112 7.06 5.16 -10.40
CA SER A 112 5.67 5.08 -9.99
C SER A 112 5.55 4.33 -8.66
N TYR A 113 4.72 4.83 -7.75
CA TYR A 113 4.52 4.17 -6.46
C TYR A 113 3.14 4.47 -5.85
N ALA A 114 2.64 3.50 -5.11
CA ALA A 114 1.59 3.65 -4.12
C ALA A 114 2.07 2.94 -2.85
N LEU A 115 2.25 3.69 -1.78
CA LEU A 115 2.83 3.22 -0.52
C LEU A 115 1.79 3.24 0.59
N GLY A 116 1.67 2.13 1.32
CA GLY A 116 1.04 2.08 2.63
C GLY A 116 2.14 1.92 3.68
N ILE A 117 2.23 2.82 4.64
CA ILE A 117 3.35 2.95 5.57
C ILE A 117 2.82 2.92 7.00
N MET A 118 3.47 2.16 7.86
CA MET A 118 3.22 2.14 9.30
C MET A 118 4.51 2.46 10.05
N PHE A 119 4.43 3.39 10.99
CA PHE A 119 5.50 3.70 11.92
C PHE A 119 5.18 3.12 13.30
N ARG A 120 6.15 2.51 13.94
CA ARG A 120 5.96 1.87 15.26
C ARG A 120 5.50 2.85 16.34
N ASP A 121 5.99 4.09 16.27
CA ASP A 121 5.70 5.13 17.25
C ASP A 121 4.31 5.74 17.05
N PHE A 122 3.64 5.39 15.94
CA PHE A 122 2.28 5.80 15.57
C PHE A 122 1.41 4.56 15.28
N PRO A 123 1.14 3.71 16.30
CA PRO A 123 0.55 2.39 16.09
C PRO A 123 -0.89 2.41 15.59
N ASP A 124 -1.59 3.54 15.76
CA ASP A 124 -2.98 3.71 15.36
C ASP A 124 -3.14 4.46 14.03
N GLU A 125 -2.05 4.62 13.30
CA GLU A 125 -2.00 5.39 12.05
C GLU A 125 -1.46 4.58 10.89
N ILE A 126 -2.09 4.74 9.71
CA ILE A 126 -1.53 4.37 8.42
C ILE A 126 -1.27 5.65 7.65
N PHE A 127 -0.08 5.74 7.05
CA PHE A 127 0.26 6.78 6.11
C PHE A 127 0.18 6.21 4.71
N ALA A 128 -0.48 6.92 3.80
CA ALA A 128 -0.63 6.49 2.43
C ALA A 128 -0.21 7.61 1.47
N VAL A 129 0.54 7.26 0.44
CA VAL A 129 0.99 8.23 -0.58
C VAL A 129 1.11 7.54 -1.93
N ARG A 130 0.83 8.28 -3.00
CA ARG A 130 0.96 7.75 -4.35
C ARG A 130 1.62 8.73 -5.32
N LYS A 131 2.22 8.12 -6.35
CA LYS A 131 2.61 8.78 -7.60
C LYS A 131 2.45 7.79 -8.75
N ASP A 132 1.64 8.13 -9.74
CA ASP A 132 1.35 7.37 -10.96
C ASP A 132 0.70 5.98 -10.76
N SER A 133 0.91 5.32 -9.63
CA SER A 133 0.20 4.08 -9.25
C SER A 133 -1.13 4.39 -8.54
N PRO A 134 -2.21 3.61 -8.77
CA PRO A 134 -3.49 3.87 -8.14
C PRO A 134 -3.48 3.61 -6.63
N LEU A 135 -4.13 4.50 -5.87
CA LEU A 135 -4.37 4.36 -4.44
C LEU A 135 -5.55 5.23 -4.03
N ILE A 136 -6.48 4.63 -3.32
CA ILE A 136 -7.64 5.30 -2.73
C ILE A 136 -7.62 5.13 -1.21
N VAL A 137 -8.32 6.03 -0.52
CA VAL A 137 -8.58 5.95 0.93
C VAL A 137 -10.08 5.81 1.14
N GLY A 138 -10.54 4.63 1.52
CA GLY A 138 -11.94 4.37 1.86
C GLY A 138 -12.28 4.92 3.24
N VAL A 139 -13.47 5.53 3.35
CA VAL A 139 -13.98 6.10 4.60
C VAL A 139 -15.19 5.30 5.05
N GLY A 140 -15.05 4.59 6.17
CA GLY A 140 -16.12 3.78 6.75
C GLY A 140 -16.59 4.32 8.10
N GLU A 141 -17.56 3.63 8.68
CA GLU A 141 -18.05 3.93 10.02
C GLU A 141 -17.14 3.28 11.06
N HIS A 142 -16.38 4.07 11.80
CA HIS A 142 -15.39 3.63 12.81
C HIS A 142 -14.24 2.76 12.25
N GLU A 143 -14.00 2.81 10.96
CA GLU A 143 -12.87 2.19 10.29
C GLU A 143 -12.57 2.89 8.97
N ASN A 144 -11.31 2.89 8.55
CA ASN A 144 -10.88 3.47 7.28
C ASN A 144 -9.90 2.53 6.58
N PHE A 145 -9.79 2.64 5.27
CA PHE A 145 -9.10 1.68 4.41
C PHE A 145 -8.14 2.36 3.46
N ILE A 146 -7.09 1.64 3.06
CA ILE A 146 -6.33 1.93 1.84
C ILE A 146 -6.50 0.75 0.87
N ALA A 147 -6.69 1.05 -0.39
CA ALA A 147 -6.77 0.05 -1.44
C ALA A 147 -6.24 0.59 -2.76
N SER A 148 -5.83 -0.30 -3.65
CA SER A 148 -5.45 0.08 -5.02
C SER A 148 -6.66 0.41 -5.88
N ASP A 149 -7.84 -0.10 -5.53
CA ASP A 149 -9.07 0.11 -6.30
C ASP A 149 -10.33 -0.02 -5.43
N VAL A 150 -11.44 0.62 -5.84
CA VAL A 150 -12.74 0.66 -5.15
C VAL A 150 -13.35 -0.73 -4.92
N PRO A 151 -13.33 -1.68 -5.89
CA PRO A 151 -13.86 -3.02 -5.68
C PRO A 151 -13.31 -3.74 -4.43
N ALA A 152 -12.09 -3.42 -4.01
CA ALA A 152 -11.47 -4.04 -2.84
C ALA A 152 -12.15 -3.64 -1.51
N ILE A 153 -12.83 -2.51 -1.47
CA ILE A 153 -13.45 -1.96 -0.24
C ILE A 153 -14.96 -1.79 -0.33
N ILE A 154 -15.57 -2.01 -1.50
CA ILE A 154 -16.98 -1.70 -1.77
C ILE A 154 -17.98 -2.41 -0.83
N HIS A 155 -17.59 -3.57 -0.27
CA HIS A 155 -18.40 -4.30 0.72
C HIS A 155 -18.36 -3.68 2.13
N TYR A 156 -17.40 -2.77 2.38
CA TYR A 156 -17.22 -2.10 3.68
C TYR A 156 -17.65 -0.65 3.62
N THR A 157 -17.32 0.04 2.52
CA THR A 157 -17.72 1.41 2.28
C THR A 157 -17.75 1.72 0.80
N ARG A 158 -18.63 2.67 0.42
CA ARG A 158 -18.68 3.25 -0.92
C ARG A 158 -17.99 4.61 -1.00
N ASP A 159 -17.70 5.20 0.16
CA ASP A 159 -17.14 6.54 0.26
C ASP A 159 -15.60 6.48 0.29
N TYR A 160 -14.97 7.28 -0.55
CA TYR A 160 -13.51 7.27 -0.66
C TYR A 160 -12.94 8.61 -1.12
N TYR A 161 -11.69 8.85 -0.73
CA TYR A 161 -10.87 9.91 -1.29
C TYR A 161 -9.95 9.33 -2.37
N LEU A 162 -9.86 10.04 -3.50
CA LEU A 162 -8.85 9.80 -4.53
C LEU A 162 -7.64 10.70 -4.23
N LEU A 163 -6.50 10.10 -3.96
CA LEU A 163 -5.26 10.86 -3.74
C LEU A 163 -4.70 11.34 -5.08
N ASP A 164 -4.23 12.59 -5.13
CA ASP A 164 -3.46 13.12 -6.22
C ASP A 164 -1.96 12.80 -6.05
N GLN A 165 -1.14 13.26 -6.99
CA GLN A 165 0.30 12.99 -7.00
C GLN A 165 0.99 13.56 -5.77
N ASN A 166 1.67 12.68 -5.03
CA ASN A 166 2.43 13.01 -3.82
C ASN A 166 1.60 13.60 -2.65
N GLU A 167 0.29 13.49 -2.68
CA GLU A 167 -0.51 13.74 -1.49
C GLU A 167 -0.28 12.63 -0.46
N ILE A 168 -0.22 13.02 0.80
CA ILE A 168 0.02 12.13 1.94
C ILE A 168 -1.24 12.07 2.77
N ALA A 169 -1.89 10.91 2.84
CA ALA A 169 -3.01 10.68 3.74
C ALA A 169 -2.53 10.12 5.07
N VAL A 170 -3.03 10.69 6.16
CA VAL A 170 -2.89 10.18 7.53
C VAL A 170 -4.23 9.59 7.93
N ILE A 171 -4.27 8.29 8.13
CA ILE A 171 -5.48 7.52 8.29
C ILE A 171 -5.50 6.93 9.69
N LYS A 172 -6.54 7.26 10.44
CA LYS A 172 -6.85 6.74 11.77
C LYS A 172 -8.21 6.06 11.74
N LYS A 173 -8.57 5.39 12.81
CA LYS A 173 -9.87 4.72 12.95
C LYS A 173 -11.06 5.65 12.60
N ASP A 174 -11.10 6.85 13.16
CA ASP A 174 -12.25 7.77 13.06
C ASP A 174 -11.92 9.05 12.28
N SER A 175 -10.79 9.11 11.56
CA SER A 175 -10.42 10.29 10.78
C SER A 175 -9.46 9.99 9.64
N VAL A 176 -9.64 10.74 8.56
CA VAL A 176 -8.71 10.79 7.43
C VAL A 176 -8.34 12.26 7.21
N LYS A 177 -7.06 12.55 7.15
CA LYS A 177 -6.52 13.86 6.81
C LYS A 177 -5.53 13.73 5.66
N ILE A 178 -5.58 14.66 4.73
CA ILE A 178 -4.73 14.65 3.53
C ILE A 178 -3.87 15.91 3.54
N TYR A 179 -2.61 15.75 3.19
CA TYR A 179 -1.61 16.81 3.22
C TYR A 179 -0.79 16.83 1.93
N ASP A 180 -0.26 18.00 1.60
CA ASP A 180 0.81 18.11 0.61
C ASP A 180 2.17 17.72 1.21
N VAL A 181 3.21 17.68 0.37
CA VAL A 181 4.60 17.40 0.81
C VAL A 181 5.21 18.46 1.72
N HIS A 182 4.56 19.60 1.84
CA HIS A 182 5.00 20.71 2.73
C HIS A 182 4.27 20.66 4.08
N GLY A 183 3.33 19.71 4.27
CA GLY A 183 2.56 19.53 5.49
C GLY A 183 1.32 20.43 5.58
N ASN A 184 0.90 21.09 4.50
CA ASN A 184 -0.35 21.83 4.47
C ASN A 184 -1.52 20.84 4.29
N GLU A 185 -2.55 20.98 5.13
CA GLU A 185 -3.76 20.14 5.03
C GLU A 185 -4.56 20.51 3.78
N ILE A 186 -4.96 19.48 3.01
CA ILE A 186 -5.75 19.60 1.78
C ILE A 186 -7.17 19.12 2.09
N HIS A 187 -8.15 19.96 1.79
CA HIS A 187 -9.56 19.56 1.85
C HIS A 187 -9.97 18.96 0.50
N LYS A 188 -10.31 17.69 0.49
CA LYS A 188 -10.81 16.96 -0.69
C LYS A 188 -12.29 16.66 -0.58
N GLU A 189 -12.95 16.63 -1.72
CA GLU A 189 -14.32 16.11 -1.81
C GLU A 189 -14.32 14.59 -1.65
N LEU A 190 -15.29 14.09 -0.91
CA LEU A 190 -15.53 12.67 -0.74
C LEU A 190 -16.27 12.16 -1.98
N ASN A 191 -15.73 11.13 -2.63
CA ASN A 191 -16.39 10.45 -3.73
C ASN A 191 -17.23 9.30 -3.17
N THR A 192 -18.35 9.02 -3.83
CA THR A 192 -19.18 7.85 -3.52
C THR A 192 -19.25 6.96 -4.75
N ALA A 193 -18.88 5.69 -4.62
CA ALA A 193 -19.00 4.72 -5.70
C ALA A 193 -20.47 4.36 -5.94
N ASP A 194 -20.96 4.65 -7.12
CA ASP A 194 -22.31 4.33 -7.60
C ASP A 194 -22.38 2.95 -8.28
N TRP A 195 -21.29 2.20 -8.28
CA TRP A 195 -21.21 0.89 -8.91
C TRP A 195 -22.04 -0.13 -8.14
N ASP A 196 -22.66 -1.03 -8.90
CA ASP A 196 -23.30 -2.20 -8.33
C ASP A 196 -22.22 -3.17 -7.78
N VAL A 197 -22.46 -3.72 -6.58
CA VAL A 197 -21.58 -4.74 -5.98
C VAL A 197 -21.43 -5.94 -6.93
N ASP A 198 -22.50 -6.28 -7.64
CA ASP A 198 -22.49 -7.35 -8.66
C ASP A 198 -21.53 -7.06 -9.81
N ALA A 199 -21.29 -5.79 -10.15
CA ALA A 199 -20.28 -5.41 -11.15
C ALA A 199 -18.85 -5.66 -10.69
N ALA A 200 -18.59 -5.60 -9.39
CA ALA A 200 -17.29 -5.91 -8.79
C ALA A 200 -17.01 -7.41 -8.69
N GLU A 201 -18.03 -8.26 -8.89
CA GLU A 201 -17.91 -9.71 -8.87
C GLU A 201 -17.65 -10.29 -10.26
N LYS A 202 -17.29 -11.58 -10.31
CA LYS A 202 -17.00 -12.28 -11.58
C LYS A 202 -18.23 -12.47 -12.47
N GLY A 203 -19.45 -12.20 -11.98
CA GLY A 203 -20.69 -12.31 -12.77
C GLY A 203 -20.92 -13.67 -13.42
N GLY A 204 -20.51 -14.77 -12.76
CA GLY A 204 -20.59 -16.14 -13.29
C GLY A 204 -19.42 -16.57 -14.17
N TYR A 205 -18.48 -15.70 -14.48
CA TYR A 205 -17.28 -16.04 -15.24
C TYR A 205 -16.21 -16.70 -14.36
N ALA A 206 -15.41 -17.61 -14.93
CA ALA A 206 -14.32 -18.29 -14.20
C ALA A 206 -13.20 -17.32 -13.76
N HIS A 207 -12.96 -16.27 -14.56
CA HIS A 207 -11.90 -15.29 -14.34
C HIS A 207 -12.39 -13.89 -14.67
N PHE A 208 -11.90 -12.86 -13.96
CA PHE A 208 -12.20 -11.44 -14.24
C PHE A 208 -11.84 -11.06 -15.67
N MET A 209 -10.66 -11.44 -16.16
CA MET A 209 -10.24 -11.16 -17.53
C MET A 209 -11.25 -11.69 -18.57
N LEU A 210 -11.85 -12.86 -18.32
CA LEU A 210 -12.88 -13.42 -19.22
C LEU A 210 -14.15 -12.57 -19.20
N LYS A 211 -14.57 -12.11 -18.01
CA LYS A 211 -15.67 -11.15 -17.86
C LYS A 211 -15.38 -9.87 -18.64
N GLU A 212 -14.22 -9.25 -18.40
CA GLU A 212 -13.80 -8.01 -19.06
C GLU A 212 -13.77 -8.12 -20.59
N ILE A 213 -13.27 -9.25 -21.13
CA ILE A 213 -13.30 -9.51 -22.57
C ILE A 213 -14.74 -9.48 -23.13
N HIS A 214 -15.70 -10.07 -22.40
CA HIS A 214 -17.09 -10.11 -22.81
C HIS A 214 -17.81 -8.76 -22.64
N GLU A 215 -17.37 -7.92 -21.70
CA GLU A 215 -17.93 -6.60 -21.44
C GLU A 215 -17.35 -5.50 -22.38
N GLN A 216 -16.20 -5.76 -23.03
CA GLN A 216 -15.56 -4.79 -23.94
C GLN A 216 -16.50 -4.24 -25.03
N PRO A 217 -17.38 -5.03 -25.69
CA PRO A 217 -18.27 -4.50 -26.73
C PRO A 217 -19.22 -3.42 -26.20
N ASP A 218 -19.57 -3.45 -24.93
CA ASP A 218 -20.46 -2.47 -24.30
C ASP A 218 -19.68 -1.29 -23.70
N SER A 219 -18.48 -1.53 -23.19
CA SER A 219 -17.60 -0.50 -22.62
C SER A 219 -16.97 0.43 -23.68
N VAL A 220 -16.91 -0.01 -24.96
CA VAL A 220 -16.26 0.74 -26.06
C VAL A 220 -17.28 1.48 -26.94
N LYS A 221 -18.58 1.29 -26.71
CA LYS A 221 -19.66 2.06 -27.40
C LYS A 221 -19.78 3.46 -26.82
#